data_a0d2a07a9bbf57a135c61b26151ad06a
#
_entry.id   a0d2a07a9bbf57a135c61b26151ad06a
#
_cell.length_a   1.000
_cell.length_b   1.000
_cell.length_c   1.000
_cell.angle_alpha   90.00
_cell.angle_beta   90.00
_cell.angle_gamma   90.00
#
_symmetry.space_group_name_H-M   'P 1'
#
loop_
_entity.id
_entity.type
_entity.pdbx_description
1 polymer ?
#
loop_
_entity_poly.entity_id
_entity_poly.type
_entity_poly.pdbx_seq_one_letter_code
_entity_poly.pdbx_strand_id
1 'polypeptide(L)'
;ASKYSFVAEHMMFNQKIVHELIEEIKQSKVKGDNWVEKCINACDFNSTSGHFSEFETYGTYCLVYYPEFYGTQFLNTFRSAALIRGRYINDFIIERLAMDVDIASFEIYDAIFPYDFEKRKYLLARKIRRLCSSSFKDNVKLICENISRKIRK
;
A
#
# COMPACT_ATOMS: atom_id res chain seq x y z
N ALA A 1 13.32 8.23 17.27
CA ALA A 1 12.33 7.51 16.48
C ALA A 1 10.93 7.90 16.94
N SER A 2 10.03 8.20 16.01
CA SER A 2 8.63 8.48 16.34
C SER A 2 8.01 7.27 17.04
N LYS A 3 7.22 7.51 18.07
CA LYS A 3 6.44 6.47 18.76
C LYS A 3 5.26 6.00 17.91
N TYR A 4 4.91 6.73 16.87
CA TYR A 4 3.75 6.51 16.01
C TYR A 4 4.19 6.28 14.58
N SER A 5 3.52 5.38 13.87
CA SER A 5 3.62 5.21 12.44
C SER A 5 2.62 6.13 11.75
N PHE A 6 3.03 6.74 10.65
CA PHE A 6 2.15 7.55 9.79
C PHE A 6 1.48 6.72 8.70
N VAL A 7 1.76 5.42 8.63
CA VAL A 7 1.08 4.53 7.69
C VAL A 7 -0.38 4.40 8.11
N ALA A 8 -1.23 5.16 7.45
CA ALA A 8 -2.66 5.25 7.69
C ALA A 8 -3.44 4.93 6.41
N GLU A 9 -4.74 4.69 6.53
CA GLU A 9 -5.59 4.46 5.35
C GLU A 9 -5.84 5.74 4.55
N HIS A 10 -5.68 6.88 5.19
CA HIS A 10 -5.85 8.21 4.60
C HIS A 10 -4.99 9.22 5.33
N MET A 11 -4.52 10.20 4.58
CA MET A 11 -3.77 11.33 5.08
C MET A 11 -4.09 12.56 4.21
N MET A 12 -4.22 13.71 4.84
CA MET A 12 -4.34 14.97 4.10
C MET A 12 -2.96 15.53 3.82
N PHE A 13 -2.69 15.80 2.55
CA PHE A 13 -1.45 16.41 2.09
C PHE A 13 -1.67 17.90 1.80
N ASN A 14 -0.89 18.75 2.45
CA ASN A 14 -0.83 20.16 2.07
C ASN A 14 0.08 20.31 0.86
N GLN A 15 -0.47 20.82 -0.24
CA GLN A 15 0.27 20.95 -1.50
C GLN A 15 1.57 21.73 -1.37
N LYS A 16 1.58 22.82 -0.61
CA LYS A 16 2.78 23.65 -0.41
C LYS A 16 3.87 22.84 0.28
N ILE A 17 3.54 22.14 1.36
CA ILE A 17 4.49 21.33 2.12
C ILE A 17 5.01 20.16 1.29
N VAL A 18 4.16 19.53 0.47
CA VAL A 18 4.60 18.48 -0.46
C VAL A 18 5.61 19.02 -1.47
N HIS A 19 5.38 20.23 -2.02
CA HIS A 19 6.35 20.86 -2.92
C HIS A 19 7.70 21.12 -2.23
N GLU A 20 7.69 21.63 -1.02
CA GLU A 20 8.91 21.89 -0.23
C GLU A 20 9.66 20.58 0.06
N LEU A 21 8.95 19.52 0.45
CA LEU A 21 9.52 18.18 0.64
C LEU A 21 10.18 17.65 -0.65
N ILE A 22 9.52 17.79 -1.79
CA ILE A 22 10.07 17.35 -3.09
C ILE A 22 11.34 18.14 -3.43
N GLU A 23 11.37 19.45 -3.21
CA GLU A 23 12.56 20.26 -3.45
C GLU A 23 13.73 19.84 -2.54
N GLU A 24 13.45 19.52 -1.27
CA GLU A 24 14.49 19.03 -0.35
C GLU A 24 15.01 17.66 -0.79
N ILE A 25 14.14 16.75 -1.25
CA ILE A 25 14.56 15.47 -1.83
C ILE A 25 15.46 15.69 -3.05
N LYS A 26 15.12 16.62 -3.95
CA LYS A 26 15.95 16.97 -5.13
C LYS A 26 17.34 17.45 -4.73
N GLN A 27 17.44 18.20 -3.64
CA GLN A 27 18.72 18.73 -3.13
C GLN A 27 19.50 17.71 -2.30
N SER A 28 18.90 16.59 -1.92
CA SER A 28 19.55 15.57 -1.10
C SER A 28 20.79 14.96 -1.79
N LYS A 29 21.71 14.40 -1.00
CA LYS A 29 22.93 13.72 -1.48
C LYS A 29 22.66 12.33 -2.06
N VAL A 30 21.44 11.85 -2.02
CA VAL A 30 21.07 10.56 -2.62
C VAL A 30 21.24 10.63 -4.13
N LYS A 31 21.82 9.58 -4.72
CA LYS A 31 22.02 9.50 -6.18
C LYS A 31 20.66 9.44 -6.89
N GLY A 32 20.56 10.09 -8.04
CA GLY A 32 19.39 10.11 -8.90
C GLY A 32 19.26 11.44 -9.66
N ASP A 33 18.76 11.37 -10.87
CA ASP A 33 18.63 12.55 -11.76
C ASP A 33 17.35 13.33 -11.43
N ASN A 34 16.40 12.70 -10.76
CA ASN A 34 15.14 13.31 -10.32
C ASN A 34 14.76 12.80 -8.93
N TRP A 35 13.75 13.43 -8.33
CA TRP A 35 13.30 13.11 -6.97
C TRP A 35 12.77 11.67 -6.82
N VAL A 36 12.14 11.11 -7.87
CA VAL A 36 11.61 9.74 -7.85
C VAL A 36 12.75 8.73 -7.76
N GLU A 37 13.78 8.89 -8.59
CA GLU A 37 14.98 8.04 -8.55
C GLU A 37 15.69 8.13 -7.21
N LYS A 38 15.76 9.32 -6.62
CA LYS A 38 16.33 9.49 -5.29
C LYS A 38 15.54 8.74 -4.22
N CYS A 39 14.21 8.78 -4.26
CA CYS A 39 13.37 7.98 -3.37
C CYS A 39 13.61 6.48 -3.55
N ILE A 40 13.68 6.00 -4.80
CA ILE A 40 13.95 4.59 -5.10
C ILE A 40 15.33 4.18 -4.59
N ASN A 41 16.36 5.00 -4.84
CA ASN A 41 17.74 4.70 -4.44
C ASN A 41 17.99 4.83 -2.94
N ALA A 42 17.09 5.49 -2.20
CA ALA A 42 17.10 5.51 -0.75
C ALA A 42 16.50 4.26 -0.11
N CYS A 43 15.79 3.43 -0.90
CA CYS A 43 15.15 2.20 -0.40
C CYS A 43 16.14 1.04 -0.29
N ASP A 44 16.01 0.24 0.78
CA ASP A 44 16.72 -1.03 0.91
C ASP A 44 15.86 -2.18 0.38
N PHE A 45 16.06 -2.54 -0.88
CA PHE A 45 15.32 -3.64 -1.53
C PHE A 45 15.71 -5.05 -1.04
N ASN A 46 16.69 -5.18 -0.16
CA ASN A 46 17.04 -6.44 0.50
C ASN A 46 16.25 -6.65 1.78
N SER A 47 15.62 -5.60 2.30
CA SER A 47 14.73 -5.69 3.46
C SER A 47 13.42 -6.40 3.12
N THR A 48 12.85 -7.12 4.07
CA THR A 48 11.53 -7.75 3.97
C THR A 48 10.39 -6.79 4.31
N SER A 49 10.68 -5.65 4.91
CA SER A 49 9.73 -4.59 5.24
C SER A 49 9.49 -3.66 4.04
N GLY A 50 8.41 -2.89 4.07
CA GLY A 50 8.10 -1.90 3.04
C GLY A 50 9.26 -0.92 2.82
N HIS A 51 9.54 -0.63 1.56
CA HIS A 51 10.75 0.11 1.19
C HIS A 51 10.55 1.62 1.14
N PHE A 52 9.35 2.06 0.78
CA PHE A 52 8.97 3.47 0.71
C PHE A 52 7.50 3.63 1.14
N SER A 53 7.25 4.64 1.96
CA SER A 53 5.91 5.06 2.33
C SER A 53 5.85 6.58 2.21
N GLU A 54 4.98 7.04 1.35
CA GLU A 54 4.65 8.46 1.19
C GLU A 54 4.09 9.05 2.49
N PHE A 55 3.30 8.28 3.21
CA PHE A 55 2.73 8.72 4.49
C PHE A 55 3.80 8.90 5.57
N GLU A 56 4.70 7.92 5.73
CA GLU A 56 5.81 8.04 6.69
C GLU A 56 6.75 9.18 6.32
N THR A 57 7.06 9.34 5.03
CA THR A 57 7.94 10.40 4.55
C THR A 57 7.34 11.77 4.82
N TYR A 58 6.09 11.99 4.39
CA TYR A 58 5.40 13.25 4.58
C TYR A 58 5.11 13.54 6.06
N GLY A 59 4.60 12.56 6.80
CA GLY A 59 4.30 12.70 8.22
C GLY A 59 5.53 13.02 9.05
N THR A 60 6.66 12.36 8.78
CA THR A 60 7.94 12.66 9.44
C THR A 60 8.42 14.06 9.09
N TYR A 61 8.32 14.47 7.83
CA TYR A 61 8.67 15.82 7.38
C TYR A 61 7.84 16.87 8.13
N CYS A 62 6.53 16.67 8.23
CA CYS A 62 5.65 17.58 8.97
C CYS A 62 5.99 17.64 10.45
N LEU A 63 6.31 16.52 11.10
CA LEU A 63 6.73 16.54 12.51
C LEU A 63 8.00 17.33 12.74
N VAL A 64 8.94 17.30 11.81
CA VAL A 64 10.22 17.99 11.95
C VAL A 64 10.10 19.48 11.67
N TYR A 65 9.40 19.86 10.59
CA TYR A 65 9.41 21.22 10.08
C TYR A 65 8.13 22.02 10.37
N TYR A 66 7.02 21.30 10.68
CA TYR A 66 5.70 21.89 10.89
C TYR A 66 4.98 21.31 12.11
N PRO A 67 5.66 21.18 13.28
CA PRO A 67 5.10 20.46 14.43
C PRO A 67 3.79 21.06 14.97
N GLU A 68 3.58 22.35 14.76
CA GLU A 68 2.38 23.05 15.23
C GLU A 68 1.25 23.09 14.18
N PHE A 69 1.55 22.68 12.94
CA PHE A 69 0.58 22.73 11.85
C PHE A 69 -0.22 21.45 11.73
N TYR A 70 0.33 20.33 12.19
CA TYR A 70 -0.31 19.02 12.15
C TYR A 70 -0.58 18.50 13.54
N GLY A 71 -1.85 18.11 13.76
CA GLY A 71 -2.25 17.35 14.93
C GLY A 71 -2.54 15.90 14.57
N THR A 72 -2.44 15.02 15.55
CA THR A 72 -2.91 13.64 15.44
C THR A 72 -4.30 13.54 16.06
N GLN A 73 -5.23 12.90 15.35
CA GLN A 73 -6.57 12.60 15.84
C GLN A 73 -6.73 11.09 15.91
N PHE A 74 -7.27 10.63 17.02
CA PHE A 74 -7.70 9.25 17.13
C PHE A 74 -9.02 9.08 16.37
N LEU A 75 -9.05 8.12 15.44
CA LEU A 75 -10.23 7.74 14.69
C LEU A 75 -10.53 6.27 14.97
N ASN A 76 -11.81 5.97 15.21
CA ASN A 76 -12.27 4.60 15.31
C ASN A 76 -12.39 4.01 13.92
N THR A 77 -11.39 3.22 13.49
CA THR A 77 -11.30 2.67 12.15
C THR A 77 -11.65 1.19 12.11
N PHE A 78 -12.44 0.79 11.13
CA PHE A 78 -12.79 -0.58 10.86
C PHE A 78 -12.25 -1.03 9.51
N ARG A 79 -11.08 -1.63 9.53
CA ARG A 79 -10.29 -1.92 8.35
C ARG A 79 -10.82 -3.05 7.48
N SER A 80 -11.46 -4.02 8.08
CA SER A 80 -11.92 -5.24 7.39
C SER A 80 -13.43 -5.34 7.38
N ALA A 81 -14.12 -4.24 7.08
CA ALA A 81 -15.57 -4.20 7.10
C ALA A 81 -16.21 -5.20 6.10
N ALA A 82 -15.53 -5.49 4.99
CA ALA A 82 -15.97 -6.47 4.02
C ALA A 82 -16.06 -7.90 4.58
N LEU A 83 -15.24 -8.27 5.56
CA LEU A 83 -15.28 -9.59 6.20
C LEU A 83 -16.60 -9.83 6.95
N ILE A 84 -17.19 -8.77 7.53
CA ILE A 84 -18.40 -8.87 8.33
C ILE A 84 -19.65 -8.52 7.53
N ARG A 85 -19.57 -7.49 6.68
CA ARG A 85 -20.73 -6.93 5.98
C ARG A 85 -20.84 -7.35 4.51
N GLY A 86 -19.85 -8.02 3.98
CA GLY A 86 -19.78 -8.32 2.56
C GLY A 86 -19.27 -7.14 1.75
N ARG A 87 -19.23 -7.33 0.44
CA ARG A 87 -18.72 -6.32 -0.50
C ARG A 87 -19.80 -5.38 -1.04
N TYR A 88 -21.05 -5.77 -0.88
CA TYR A 88 -22.15 -4.95 -1.35
C TYR A 88 -22.46 -3.89 -0.31
N ILE A 89 -22.03 -2.68 -0.63
CA ILE A 89 -22.25 -1.50 0.18
C ILE A 89 -23.55 -0.87 -0.31
N ASN A 90 -24.45 -0.59 0.63
CA ASN A 90 -25.64 0.21 0.40
C ASN A 90 -25.80 1.23 1.54
N ASP A 91 -26.70 2.17 1.36
CA ASP A 91 -26.91 3.26 2.31
C ASP A 91 -27.20 2.76 3.73
N PHE A 92 -27.98 1.69 3.85
CA PHE A 92 -28.29 1.08 5.15
C PHE A 92 -27.02 0.59 5.88
N ILE A 93 -26.09 -0.05 5.15
CA ILE A 93 -24.82 -0.50 5.73
C ILE A 93 -23.93 0.68 6.12
N ILE A 94 -23.90 1.72 5.29
CA ILE A 94 -23.13 2.95 5.55
C ILE A 94 -23.67 3.63 6.81
N GLU A 95 -24.97 3.84 6.89
CA GLU A 95 -25.62 4.45 8.07
C GLU A 95 -25.35 3.67 9.36
N ARG A 96 -25.39 2.34 9.30
CA ARG A 96 -25.10 1.50 10.45
C ARG A 96 -23.65 1.57 10.89
N LEU A 97 -22.71 1.56 9.95
CA LEU A 97 -21.30 1.69 10.26
C LEU A 97 -20.97 3.07 10.82
N ALA A 98 -21.59 4.12 10.27
CA ALA A 98 -21.40 5.50 10.74
C ALA A 98 -21.85 5.75 12.19
N MET A 99 -22.63 4.84 12.78
CA MET A 99 -22.99 4.93 14.20
C MET A 99 -21.85 4.48 15.13
N ASP A 100 -20.95 3.61 14.63
CA ASP A 100 -19.96 2.94 15.47
C ASP A 100 -18.53 3.29 15.11
N VAL A 101 -18.27 3.68 13.85
CA VAL A 101 -16.92 3.93 13.34
C VAL A 101 -16.85 5.21 12.52
N ASP A 102 -15.72 5.89 12.61
CA ASP A 102 -15.44 7.09 11.82
C ASP A 102 -15.07 6.73 10.38
N ILE A 103 -14.42 5.57 10.20
CA ILE A 103 -13.93 5.10 8.91
C ILE A 103 -14.12 3.60 8.82
N ALA A 104 -14.61 3.14 7.66
CA ALA A 104 -14.66 1.72 7.32
C ALA A 104 -14.06 1.47 5.94
N SER A 105 -13.17 0.48 5.81
CA SER A 105 -12.64 0.06 4.51
C SER A 105 -13.19 -1.29 4.08
N PHE A 106 -13.48 -1.40 2.78
CA PHE A 106 -14.04 -2.57 2.13
C PHE A 106 -13.08 -3.06 1.07
N GLU A 107 -12.10 -3.82 1.49
CA GLU A 107 -11.06 -4.29 0.60
C GLU A 107 -11.54 -5.45 -0.28
N ILE A 108 -11.19 -5.38 -1.57
CA ILE A 108 -11.62 -6.40 -2.55
C ILE A 108 -11.01 -7.79 -2.26
N TYR A 109 -9.90 -7.83 -1.55
CA TYR A 109 -9.23 -9.06 -1.16
C TYR A 109 -9.72 -9.62 0.18
N ASP A 110 -10.51 -8.86 0.94
CA ASP A 110 -11.20 -9.34 2.12
C ASP A 110 -12.37 -10.21 1.68
N ALA A 111 -12.10 -11.48 1.42
CA ALA A 111 -13.12 -12.38 0.95
C ALA A 111 -13.81 -13.08 2.11
N ILE A 112 -15.12 -13.16 1.99
CA ILE A 112 -15.98 -13.80 2.98
C ILE A 112 -16.23 -15.24 2.57
N PHE A 113 -16.00 -16.14 3.52
CA PHE A 113 -16.49 -17.50 3.41
C PHE A 113 -18.03 -17.52 3.54
N PRO A 114 -18.77 -18.29 2.72
CA PRO A 114 -18.29 -19.27 1.74
C PRO A 114 -18.07 -18.71 0.32
N TYR A 115 -18.24 -17.43 0.09
CA TYR A 115 -18.29 -16.81 -1.24
C TYR A 115 -16.91 -16.34 -1.74
N ASP A 116 -15.90 -17.16 -1.53
CA ASP A 116 -14.52 -16.87 -1.93
C ASP A 116 -14.28 -16.87 -3.46
N PHE A 117 -15.36 -17.00 -4.24
CA PHE A 117 -15.27 -17.14 -5.70
C PHE A 117 -14.69 -15.89 -6.36
N GLU A 118 -15.06 -14.72 -5.88
CA GLU A 118 -14.56 -13.44 -6.40
C GLU A 118 -13.09 -13.20 -6.03
N LYS A 119 -12.65 -13.61 -4.84
CA LYS A 119 -11.24 -13.57 -4.44
C LYS A 119 -10.42 -14.49 -5.33
N ARG A 120 -10.89 -15.69 -5.61
CA ARG A 120 -10.23 -16.62 -6.52
C ARG A 120 -10.11 -16.04 -7.93
N LYS A 121 -11.16 -15.41 -8.45
CA LYS A 121 -11.11 -14.70 -9.74
C LYS A 121 -10.09 -13.55 -9.70
N TYR A 122 -10.10 -12.75 -8.65
CA TYR A 122 -9.15 -11.64 -8.50
C TYR A 122 -7.71 -12.14 -8.40
N LEU A 123 -7.45 -13.14 -7.57
CA LEU A 123 -6.11 -13.73 -7.42
C LEU A 123 -5.64 -14.37 -8.73
N LEU A 124 -6.53 -15.05 -9.44
CA LEU A 124 -6.24 -15.62 -10.76
C LEU A 124 -5.94 -14.52 -11.78
N ALA A 125 -6.76 -13.49 -11.87
CA ALA A 125 -6.55 -12.35 -12.75
C ALA A 125 -5.23 -11.62 -12.45
N ARG A 126 -4.89 -11.43 -11.16
CA ARG A 126 -3.61 -10.87 -10.72
C ARG A 126 -2.43 -11.76 -11.11
N LYS A 127 -2.57 -13.07 -10.97
CA LYS A 127 -1.54 -14.04 -11.39
C LYS A 127 -1.34 -14.02 -12.91
N ILE A 128 -2.43 -13.99 -13.68
CA ILE A 128 -2.39 -13.88 -15.14
C ILE A 128 -1.73 -12.55 -15.56
N ARG A 129 -2.09 -11.42 -14.95
CA ARG A 129 -1.46 -10.12 -15.24
C ARG A 129 0.05 -10.14 -14.96
N ARG A 130 0.48 -10.75 -13.86
CA ARG A 130 1.92 -10.91 -13.56
C ARG A 130 2.63 -11.79 -14.59
N LEU A 131 1.99 -12.86 -15.05
CA LEU A 131 2.52 -13.74 -16.09
C LEU A 131 2.60 -13.03 -17.46
N CYS A 132 1.62 -12.18 -17.78
CA CYS A 132 1.61 -11.40 -19.02
C CYS A 132 2.52 -10.18 -19.00
N SER A 133 2.86 -9.64 -17.81
CA SER A 133 3.76 -8.48 -17.67
C SER A 133 5.24 -8.84 -17.60
N SER A 134 5.58 -10.07 -17.23
CA SER A 134 6.92 -10.60 -17.33
C SER A 134 7.17 -11.15 -18.75
N SER A 135 8.35 -10.92 -19.30
CA SER A 135 8.67 -11.43 -20.62
C SER A 135 8.28 -12.91 -20.70
N PHE A 136 7.49 -13.28 -21.71
CA PHE A 136 7.01 -14.66 -21.92
C PHE A 136 8.15 -15.69 -21.89
N LYS A 137 9.33 -15.29 -22.38
CA LYS A 137 10.56 -16.11 -22.36
C LYS A 137 11.04 -16.45 -20.96
N ASP A 138 11.01 -15.49 -20.02
CA ASP A 138 11.49 -15.69 -18.64
C ASP A 138 10.55 -16.61 -17.86
N ASN A 139 9.26 -16.52 -18.12
CA ASN A 139 8.26 -17.39 -17.48
C ASN A 139 8.34 -18.84 -17.99
N VAL A 140 8.53 -19.04 -19.29
CA VAL A 140 8.71 -20.37 -19.88
C VAL A 140 9.98 -21.01 -19.34
N LYS A 141 11.09 -20.25 -19.22
CA LYS A 141 12.34 -20.73 -18.65
C LYS A 141 12.16 -21.18 -17.19
N LEU A 142 11.49 -20.40 -16.37
CA LEU A 142 11.22 -20.74 -14.95
C LEU A 142 10.36 -22.00 -14.80
N ILE A 143 9.37 -22.18 -15.66
CA ILE A 143 8.49 -23.36 -15.67
C ILE A 143 9.32 -24.59 -16.08
N CYS A 144 10.13 -24.51 -17.11
CA CYS A 144 11.01 -25.60 -17.56
C CYS A 144 12.03 -26.00 -16.49
N GLU A 145 12.64 -25.03 -15.79
CA GLU A 145 13.56 -25.30 -14.69
C GLU A 145 12.87 -26.01 -13.51
N ASN A 146 11.66 -25.60 -13.14
CA ASN A 146 10.90 -26.24 -12.07
C ASN A 146 10.45 -27.66 -12.41
N ILE A 147 10.08 -27.93 -13.66
CA ILE A 147 9.74 -29.27 -14.15
C ILE A 147 11.00 -30.15 -14.13
N SER A 148 12.14 -29.63 -14.60
CA SER A 148 13.40 -30.37 -14.62
C SER A 148 13.89 -30.74 -13.22
N ARG A 149 13.66 -29.88 -12.20
CA ARG A 149 13.98 -30.20 -10.81
C ARG A 149 13.08 -31.28 -10.20
N LYS A 150 11.81 -31.37 -10.64
CA LYS A 150 10.87 -32.42 -10.17
C LYS A 150 11.13 -33.79 -10.80
N ILE A 151 11.69 -33.83 -12.01
CA ILE A 151 12.02 -35.10 -12.70
C ILE A 151 13.32 -35.71 -12.18
N ARG A 152 14.20 -34.89 -11.56
CA ARG A 152 15.49 -35.36 -11.01
C ARG A 152 15.43 -35.79 -9.52
N LYS A 153 14.23 -35.76 -8.91
CA LYS A 153 13.94 -36.34 -7.61
C LYS A 153 13.09 -37.61 -7.76
#